data_944b2a3ef1284b482677fcd9dd61b711
#
_entry.id   944b2a3ef1284b482677fcd9dd61b711
#
_cell.length_a   1.000
_cell.length_b   1.000
_cell.length_c   1.000
_cell.angle_alpha   90.00
_cell.angle_beta   90.00
_cell.angle_gamma   90.00
#
_symmetry.space_group_name_H-M   'P 1'
#
loop_
_entity.id
_entity.type
_entity.pdbx_description
1 polymer ?
#
loop_
_entity_poly.entity_id
_entity_poly.type
_entity_poly.pdbx_seq_one_letter_code
_entity_poly.pdbx_strand_id
1 'polypeptide(L)'
;MRKGKLQQSVLVRSVFKMLGQKREDAAGPAVGRGVSALAGEKETQVFSCAPVLVKDPEDAVLAVCRVCNSVAAAGASAKGVLVSLMLPEAMEEKDLKELMRAVDGACVRYGTAVIGGHTEVTDGGLYPVLTVTAAGGTTRAGLFDPSCVTADLDLVVTKGIALGAVSYLAKTRRDELLTRFSPGFIHGAADFSEDYSVCREAEIAIGHGVAAMQDLSEGGIFGALWEMADGAGIGLDVALKR
;
A
#
# COMPACT_ATOMS: atom_id res chain seq x y z
N MET A 1 -16.12 1.29 16.74
CA MET A 1 -14.79 1.30 16.09
C MET A 1 -14.54 2.68 15.51
N ARG A 2 -13.28 3.16 15.44
CA ARG A 2 -12.96 4.47 14.86
C ARG A 2 -12.72 4.32 13.35
N LYS A 3 -12.97 5.40 12.59
CA LYS A 3 -12.64 5.43 11.14
C LYS A 3 -11.12 5.29 10.93
N GLY A 4 -10.70 4.64 9.84
CA GLY A 4 -9.32 4.43 9.46
C GLY A 4 -8.80 3.02 9.76
N LYS A 5 -7.48 2.84 9.74
CA LYS A 5 -6.83 1.55 10.04
C LYS A 5 -7.28 1.05 11.42
N LEU A 6 -7.63 -0.22 11.50
CA LEU A 6 -8.06 -0.83 12.76
C LEU A 6 -6.91 -0.83 13.77
N GLN A 7 -7.22 -0.55 15.04
CA GLN A 7 -6.21 -0.64 16.10
C GLN A 7 -5.68 -2.07 16.17
N GLN A 8 -4.36 -2.20 16.28
CA GLN A 8 -3.67 -3.49 16.26
C GLN A 8 -4.21 -4.47 17.31
N SER A 9 -4.43 -4.02 18.54
CA SER A 9 -4.99 -4.88 19.60
C SER A 9 -6.35 -5.46 19.24
N VAL A 10 -7.18 -4.70 18.51
CA VAL A 10 -8.47 -5.16 17.99
C VAL A 10 -8.26 -6.11 16.81
N LEU A 11 -7.35 -5.79 15.89
CA LEU A 11 -7.01 -6.64 14.75
C LEU A 11 -6.54 -8.02 15.22
N VAL A 12 -5.60 -8.07 16.16
CA VAL A 12 -5.07 -9.33 16.70
C VAL A 12 -6.15 -10.15 17.38
N ARG A 13 -6.95 -9.53 18.28
CA ARG A 13 -7.92 -10.28 19.08
C ARG A 13 -9.18 -10.67 18.31
N SER A 14 -9.62 -9.86 17.34
CA SER A 14 -10.92 -10.03 16.66
C SER A 14 -10.80 -10.54 15.22
N VAL A 15 -9.60 -10.53 14.64
CA VAL A 15 -9.34 -11.07 13.30
C VAL A 15 -8.34 -12.21 13.37
N PHE A 16 -7.09 -11.96 13.77
CA PHE A 16 -6.04 -12.99 13.68
C PHE A 16 -6.30 -14.20 14.57
N LYS A 17 -6.82 -13.99 15.79
CA LYS A 17 -7.18 -15.10 16.69
C LYS A 17 -8.37 -15.92 16.21
N MET A 18 -9.18 -15.41 15.28
CA MET A 18 -10.29 -16.17 14.69
C MET A 18 -9.86 -17.04 13.51
N LEU A 19 -8.63 -16.86 12.99
CA LEU A 19 -8.07 -17.59 11.88
C LEU A 19 -7.45 -18.89 12.41
N GLY A 20 -8.27 -19.94 12.54
CA GLY A 20 -7.84 -21.24 13.08
C GLY A 20 -7.05 -22.10 12.07
N GLN A 21 -7.32 -21.96 10.77
CA GLN A 21 -6.65 -22.70 9.72
C GLN A 21 -5.30 -22.07 9.40
N LYS A 22 -4.24 -22.85 9.50
CA LYS A 22 -2.88 -22.44 9.12
C LYS A 22 -2.32 -23.41 8.09
N ARG A 23 -1.51 -22.87 7.19
CA ARG A 23 -0.76 -23.66 6.19
C ARG A 23 0.73 -23.51 6.50
N GLU A 24 1.47 -24.60 6.43
CA GLU A 24 2.91 -24.60 6.65
C GLU A 24 3.68 -23.90 5.52
N ASP A 25 3.11 -23.93 4.30
CA ASP A 25 3.66 -23.29 3.10
C ASP A 25 3.22 -21.83 2.92
N ALA A 26 2.58 -21.21 3.92
CA ALA A 26 2.06 -19.84 3.84
C ALA A 26 2.61 -18.93 4.93
N ALA A 27 3.05 -17.73 4.52
CA ALA A 27 3.22 -16.60 5.41
C ALA A 27 1.90 -15.80 5.47
N GLY A 28 1.10 -16.11 6.49
CA GLY A 28 -0.22 -15.52 6.70
C GLY A 28 -0.15 -14.14 7.36
N PRO A 29 -1.32 -13.60 7.77
CA PRO A 29 -1.40 -12.26 8.33
C PRO A 29 -0.64 -12.14 9.66
N ALA A 30 0.14 -11.07 9.77
CA ALA A 30 0.85 -10.68 10.97
C ALA A 30 0.89 -9.15 11.07
N VAL A 31 1.17 -8.63 12.26
CA VAL A 31 1.40 -7.19 12.46
C VAL A 31 2.66 -6.79 11.71
N GLY A 32 2.63 -5.63 11.05
CA GLY A 32 3.75 -5.12 10.28
C GLY A 32 4.02 -5.85 8.95
N ARG A 33 3.18 -6.82 8.58
CA ARG A 33 3.31 -7.53 7.31
C ARG A 33 2.27 -7.02 6.31
N GLY A 34 2.73 -6.24 5.32
CA GLY A 34 1.89 -5.68 4.24
C GLY A 34 1.48 -6.67 3.17
N VAL A 35 2.03 -7.89 3.20
CA VAL A 35 1.79 -8.95 2.21
C VAL A 35 1.53 -10.30 2.87
N SER A 36 0.90 -11.19 2.11
CA SER A 36 0.86 -12.64 2.39
C SER A 36 1.65 -13.38 1.33
N ALA A 37 2.11 -14.58 1.64
CA ALA A 37 2.86 -15.36 0.67
C ALA A 37 2.52 -16.86 0.75
N LEU A 38 2.67 -17.52 -0.41
CA LEU A 38 2.58 -18.95 -0.55
C LEU A 38 3.89 -19.48 -1.15
N ALA A 39 4.51 -20.45 -0.50
CA ALA A 39 5.68 -21.14 -1.06
C ALA A 39 5.25 -21.94 -2.29
N GLY A 40 5.96 -21.75 -3.40
CA GLY A 40 5.80 -22.54 -4.62
C GLY A 40 7.08 -23.31 -4.94
N GLU A 41 7.00 -24.26 -5.85
CA GLU A 41 8.15 -25.10 -6.23
C GLU A 41 9.32 -24.32 -6.83
N LYS A 42 9.04 -23.26 -7.58
CA LYS A 42 10.05 -22.44 -8.28
C LYS A 42 10.21 -21.05 -7.70
N GLU A 43 9.14 -20.47 -7.21
CA GLU A 43 9.12 -19.12 -6.63
C GLU A 43 8.07 -19.02 -5.54
N THR A 44 8.28 -18.14 -4.59
CA THR A 44 7.29 -17.76 -3.59
C THR A 44 6.33 -16.75 -4.20
N GLN A 45 5.04 -17.03 -4.14
CA GLN A 45 3.99 -16.12 -4.58
C GLN A 45 3.67 -15.14 -3.46
N VAL A 46 3.62 -13.86 -3.80
CA VAL A 46 3.38 -12.74 -2.87
C VAL A 46 2.09 -12.04 -3.25
N PHE A 47 1.28 -11.72 -2.27
CA PHE A 47 -0.03 -11.07 -2.46
C PHE A 47 -0.15 -9.86 -1.54
N SER A 48 -0.63 -8.75 -2.09
CA SER A 48 -1.08 -7.59 -1.32
C SER A 48 -2.48 -7.18 -1.74
N CYS A 49 -3.32 -6.78 -0.78
CA CYS A 49 -4.70 -6.41 -1.02
C CYS A 49 -5.03 -5.09 -0.32
N ALA A 50 -5.60 -4.14 -1.06
CA ALA A 50 -6.00 -2.84 -0.53
C ALA A 50 -7.39 -2.43 -1.04
N PRO A 51 -8.37 -2.22 -0.14
CA PRO A 51 -9.64 -1.59 -0.48
C PRO A 51 -9.50 -0.06 -0.46
N VAL A 52 -10.25 0.61 -1.33
CA VAL A 52 -10.39 2.06 -1.35
C VAL A 52 -11.82 2.47 -1.65
N LEU A 53 -12.28 3.54 -1.02
CA LEU A 53 -13.52 4.22 -1.39
C LEU A 53 -13.18 5.25 -2.47
N VAL A 54 -13.67 5.04 -3.69
CA VAL A 54 -13.35 5.88 -4.85
C VAL A 54 -14.24 7.11 -4.86
N LYS A 55 -13.65 8.28 -4.63
CA LYS A 55 -14.31 9.58 -4.75
C LYS A 55 -13.93 10.30 -6.03
N ASP A 56 -12.73 10.04 -6.51
CA ASP A 56 -12.23 10.46 -7.81
C ASP A 56 -11.31 9.37 -8.40
N PRO A 57 -11.00 9.41 -9.72
CA PRO A 57 -10.16 8.41 -10.37
C PRO A 57 -8.75 8.25 -9.78
N GLU A 58 -8.23 9.30 -9.11
CA GLU A 58 -6.91 9.24 -8.48
C GLU A 58 -6.86 8.27 -7.30
N ASP A 59 -7.97 8.07 -6.58
CA ASP A 59 -8.07 7.08 -5.51
C ASP A 59 -7.79 5.66 -6.04
N ALA A 60 -8.20 5.36 -7.29
CA ALA A 60 -7.91 4.09 -7.93
C ALA A 60 -6.44 3.94 -8.30
N VAL A 61 -5.80 5.01 -8.78
CA VAL A 61 -4.35 5.04 -9.04
C VAL A 61 -3.58 4.74 -7.76
N LEU A 62 -3.95 5.37 -6.65
CA LEU A 62 -3.34 5.12 -5.33
C LEU A 62 -3.55 3.70 -4.83
N ALA A 63 -4.71 3.08 -5.10
CA ALA A 63 -4.96 1.68 -4.72
C ALA A 63 -4.01 0.71 -5.45
N VAL A 64 -3.83 0.88 -6.75
CA VAL A 64 -2.87 0.09 -7.56
C VAL A 64 -1.44 0.34 -7.06
N CYS A 65 -1.07 1.61 -6.85
CA CYS A 65 0.24 2.00 -6.32
C CYS A 65 0.56 1.28 -5.00
N ARG A 66 -0.36 1.31 -4.04
CA ARG A 66 -0.18 0.70 -2.71
C ARG A 66 0.13 -0.78 -2.80
N VAL A 67 -0.67 -1.54 -3.54
CA VAL A 67 -0.45 -3.00 -3.63
C VAL A 67 0.84 -3.35 -4.37
N CYS A 68 1.22 -2.55 -5.39
CA CYS A 68 2.49 -2.72 -6.08
C CYS A 68 3.69 -2.39 -5.19
N ASN A 69 3.60 -1.31 -4.39
CA ASN A 69 4.62 -0.93 -3.43
C ASN A 69 4.81 -2.00 -2.34
N SER A 70 3.71 -2.52 -1.78
CA SER A 70 3.79 -3.59 -0.77
C SER A 70 4.43 -4.86 -1.33
N VAL A 71 4.08 -5.25 -2.57
CA VAL A 71 4.71 -6.39 -3.25
C VAL A 71 6.19 -6.14 -3.50
N ALA A 72 6.56 -4.92 -3.92
CA ALA A 72 7.96 -4.53 -4.13
C ALA A 72 8.76 -4.53 -2.82
N ALA A 73 8.20 -3.97 -1.73
CA ALA A 73 8.80 -3.99 -0.41
C ALA A 73 9.01 -5.42 0.13
N ALA A 74 8.21 -6.38 -0.33
CA ALA A 74 8.40 -7.80 -0.02
C ALA A 74 9.43 -8.51 -0.94
N GLY A 75 10.14 -7.77 -1.78
CA GLY A 75 11.17 -8.33 -2.66
C GLY A 75 10.65 -8.99 -3.93
N ALA A 76 9.42 -8.70 -4.33
CA ALA A 76 8.79 -9.25 -5.52
C ALA A 76 8.38 -8.15 -6.52
N SER A 77 8.08 -8.53 -7.75
CA SER A 77 7.47 -7.64 -8.74
C SER A 77 6.01 -8.03 -8.96
N ALA A 78 5.10 -7.07 -8.98
CA ALA A 78 3.69 -7.32 -9.28
C ALA A 78 3.52 -7.77 -10.74
N LYS A 79 3.08 -9.01 -10.95
CA LYS A 79 2.88 -9.61 -12.29
C LYS A 79 1.46 -9.37 -12.82
N GLY A 80 0.50 -9.20 -11.91
CA GLY A 80 -0.88 -8.94 -12.26
C GLY A 80 -1.68 -8.47 -11.07
N VAL A 81 -2.84 -7.86 -11.35
CA VAL A 81 -3.79 -7.44 -10.32
C VAL A 81 -5.19 -7.99 -10.57
N LEU A 82 -5.86 -8.36 -9.50
CA LEU A 82 -7.30 -8.63 -9.49
C LEU A 82 -8.02 -7.38 -9.01
N VAL A 83 -9.13 -7.04 -9.65
CA VAL A 83 -9.93 -5.86 -9.34
C VAL A 83 -11.34 -6.30 -8.95
N SER A 84 -11.76 -6.01 -7.73
CA SER A 84 -13.13 -6.19 -7.29
C SER A 84 -13.80 -4.84 -7.08
N LEU A 85 -14.95 -4.63 -7.73
CA LEU A 85 -15.72 -3.39 -7.71
C LEU A 85 -17.12 -3.64 -7.17
N MET A 86 -17.49 -2.88 -6.13
CA MET A 86 -18.87 -2.74 -5.69
C MET A 86 -19.33 -1.33 -6.05
N LEU A 87 -20.31 -1.24 -6.93
CA LEU A 87 -20.77 0.02 -7.52
C LEU A 87 -22.09 0.45 -6.88
N PRO A 88 -22.28 1.75 -6.57
CA PRO A 88 -23.60 2.26 -6.20
C PRO A 88 -24.55 2.25 -7.42
N GLU A 89 -25.84 2.03 -7.19
CA GLU A 89 -26.86 2.05 -8.26
C GLU A 89 -26.88 3.34 -9.08
N ALA A 90 -26.51 4.47 -8.47
CA ALA A 90 -26.47 5.78 -9.11
C ALA A 90 -25.27 6.00 -10.03
N MET A 91 -24.30 5.07 -10.08
CA MET A 91 -23.11 5.21 -10.92
C MET A 91 -23.45 5.03 -12.39
N GLU A 92 -23.00 5.95 -13.24
CA GLU A 92 -23.20 5.85 -14.67
C GLU A 92 -22.06 5.04 -15.36
N GLU A 93 -22.38 4.40 -16.47
CA GLU A 93 -21.37 3.63 -17.23
C GLU A 93 -20.17 4.46 -17.68
N LYS A 94 -20.35 5.77 -17.93
CA LYS A 94 -19.24 6.68 -18.27
C LYS A 94 -18.22 6.80 -17.13
N ASP A 95 -18.71 6.89 -15.89
CA ASP A 95 -17.87 7.04 -14.71
C ASP A 95 -17.12 5.73 -14.42
N LEU A 96 -17.78 4.59 -14.63
CA LEU A 96 -17.13 3.28 -14.57
C LEU A 96 -16.00 3.14 -15.60
N LYS A 97 -16.23 3.61 -16.85
CA LYS A 97 -15.20 3.61 -17.90
C LYS A 97 -14.01 4.49 -17.52
N GLU A 98 -14.25 5.66 -16.92
CA GLU A 98 -13.20 6.56 -16.46
C GLU A 98 -12.40 5.93 -15.32
N LEU A 99 -13.07 5.35 -14.33
CA LEU A 99 -12.46 4.61 -13.25
C LEU A 99 -11.56 3.48 -13.77
N MET A 100 -12.07 2.67 -14.70
CA MET A 100 -11.28 1.55 -15.24
C MET A 100 -10.10 2.00 -16.09
N ARG A 101 -10.20 3.14 -16.81
CA ARG A 101 -9.04 3.74 -17.50
C ARG A 101 -7.98 4.22 -16.50
N ALA A 102 -8.37 4.77 -15.35
CA ALA A 102 -7.43 5.16 -14.31
C ALA A 102 -6.72 3.93 -13.72
N VAL A 103 -7.44 2.85 -13.46
CA VAL A 103 -6.85 1.57 -13.01
C VAL A 103 -5.87 1.03 -14.04
N ASP A 104 -6.26 0.95 -15.30
CA ASP A 104 -5.42 0.42 -16.39
C ASP A 104 -4.16 1.27 -16.61
N GLY A 105 -4.33 2.59 -16.65
CA GLY A 105 -3.20 3.53 -16.74
C GLY A 105 -2.21 3.42 -15.58
N ALA A 106 -2.72 3.17 -14.37
CA ALA A 106 -1.87 2.88 -13.22
C ALA A 106 -1.14 1.54 -13.40
N CYS A 107 -1.83 0.49 -13.84
CA CYS A 107 -1.20 -0.81 -14.10
C CYS A 107 -0.05 -0.69 -15.11
N VAL A 108 -0.25 0.05 -16.20
CA VAL A 108 0.80 0.31 -17.20
C VAL A 108 2.00 1.01 -16.55
N ARG A 109 1.78 2.02 -15.72
CA ARG A 109 2.84 2.76 -15.01
C ARG A 109 3.67 1.85 -14.09
N TYR A 110 3.04 0.88 -13.45
CA TYR A 110 3.69 -0.08 -12.55
C TYR A 110 4.15 -1.39 -13.22
N GLY A 111 4.07 -1.49 -14.54
CA GLY A 111 4.52 -2.67 -15.30
C GLY A 111 3.71 -3.93 -15.00
N THR A 112 2.43 -3.76 -14.66
CA THR A 112 1.49 -4.85 -14.36
C THR A 112 0.24 -4.74 -15.23
N ALA A 113 -0.73 -5.64 -15.06
CA ALA A 113 -1.99 -5.61 -15.80
C ALA A 113 -3.15 -6.14 -14.95
N VAL A 114 -4.37 -5.72 -15.25
CA VAL A 114 -5.57 -6.36 -14.71
C VAL A 114 -5.71 -7.75 -15.34
N ILE A 115 -5.65 -8.80 -14.52
CA ILE A 115 -5.72 -10.20 -14.96
C ILE A 115 -7.06 -10.86 -14.63
N GLY A 116 -7.94 -10.16 -13.92
CA GLY A 116 -9.27 -10.65 -13.56
C GLY A 116 -9.90 -9.81 -12.45
N GLY A 117 -11.03 -10.29 -11.97
CA GLY A 117 -11.76 -9.62 -10.88
C GLY A 117 -13.24 -9.88 -10.91
N HIS A 118 -13.99 -9.01 -10.25
CA HIS A 118 -15.44 -9.04 -10.18
C HIS A 118 -16.02 -7.63 -10.12
N THR A 119 -17.17 -7.42 -10.74
CA THR A 119 -17.87 -6.12 -10.71
C THR A 119 -19.35 -6.37 -10.49
N GLU A 120 -19.93 -5.73 -9.48
CA GLU A 120 -21.35 -5.82 -9.18
C GLU A 120 -21.91 -4.47 -8.73
N VAL A 121 -23.22 -4.28 -8.92
CA VAL A 121 -23.97 -3.15 -8.40
C VAL A 121 -24.60 -3.55 -7.07
N THR A 122 -24.50 -2.66 -6.07
CA THR A 122 -25.04 -2.91 -4.73
C THR A 122 -25.84 -1.70 -4.25
N ASP A 123 -26.79 -1.94 -3.37
CA ASP A 123 -27.60 -0.92 -2.70
C ASP A 123 -26.83 -0.19 -1.57
N GLY A 124 -25.61 -0.58 -1.30
CA GLY A 124 -24.79 -0.07 -0.20
C GLY A 124 -23.79 1.00 -0.60
N GLY A 125 -24.06 2.26 -0.24
CA GLY A 125 -23.07 3.32 -0.25
C GLY A 125 -23.25 4.41 -1.32
N LEU A 126 -22.56 5.53 -1.13
CA LEU A 126 -22.59 6.70 -2.03
C LEU A 126 -21.47 6.68 -3.07
N TYR A 127 -20.45 5.87 -2.87
CA TYR A 127 -19.24 5.82 -3.69
C TYR A 127 -18.86 4.38 -4.00
N PRO A 128 -18.25 4.12 -5.16
CA PRO A 128 -17.69 2.80 -5.47
C PRO A 128 -16.67 2.36 -4.43
N VAL A 129 -16.68 1.08 -4.10
CA VAL A 129 -15.60 0.43 -3.35
C VAL A 129 -14.76 -0.38 -4.34
N LEU A 130 -13.52 0.02 -4.49
CA LEU A 130 -12.53 -0.69 -5.30
C LEU A 130 -11.60 -1.47 -4.37
N THR A 131 -11.46 -2.76 -4.60
CA THR A 131 -10.44 -3.58 -3.97
C THR A 131 -9.46 -4.07 -5.03
N VAL A 132 -8.19 -3.73 -4.86
CA VAL A 132 -7.11 -4.21 -5.73
C VAL A 132 -6.30 -5.24 -4.97
N THR A 133 -6.05 -6.38 -5.61
CA THR A 133 -5.15 -7.42 -5.09
C THR A 133 -4.04 -7.65 -6.10
N ALA A 134 -2.80 -7.28 -5.75
CA ALA A 134 -1.64 -7.58 -6.57
C ALA A 134 -1.10 -8.97 -6.25
N ALA A 135 -0.69 -9.67 -7.29
CA ALA A 135 0.04 -10.92 -7.22
C ALA A 135 1.43 -10.74 -7.85
N GLY A 136 2.46 -11.21 -7.18
CA GLY A 136 3.84 -11.21 -7.66
C GLY A 136 4.58 -12.47 -7.26
N GLY A 137 5.83 -12.62 -7.69
CA GLY A 137 6.66 -13.76 -7.33
C GLY A 137 8.09 -13.34 -7.07
N THR A 138 8.77 -14.07 -6.20
CA THR A 138 10.19 -13.91 -5.92
C THR A 138 10.87 -15.28 -5.83
N THR A 139 12.07 -15.38 -6.38
CA THR A 139 12.94 -16.56 -6.27
C THR A 139 13.89 -16.47 -5.07
N ARG A 140 13.88 -15.35 -4.35
CA ARG A 140 14.73 -15.17 -3.18
C ARG A 140 14.26 -16.06 -2.04
N ALA A 141 15.17 -16.72 -1.40
CA ALA A 141 14.93 -17.48 -0.17
C ALA A 141 14.56 -16.47 0.94
N GLY A 142 13.31 -16.49 1.35
CA GLY A 142 12.78 -15.59 2.37
C GLY A 142 12.27 -14.28 1.81
N LEU A 143 11.05 -13.95 2.17
CA LEU A 143 10.50 -12.60 2.11
C LEU A 143 11.29 -11.73 3.07
N PHE A 144 11.36 -10.42 2.80
CA PHE A 144 11.90 -9.48 3.76
C PHE A 144 11.03 -9.51 5.03
N ASP A 145 11.54 -10.21 6.03
CA ASP A 145 10.86 -10.38 7.31
C ASP A 145 11.50 -9.39 8.31
N PRO A 146 10.72 -8.57 9.01
CA PRO A 146 11.25 -7.69 10.04
C PRO A 146 12.12 -8.40 11.09
N SER A 147 11.91 -9.69 11.34
CA SER A 147 12.75 -10.48 12.26
C SER A 147 14.22 -10.57 11.84
N CYS A 148 14.56 -10.25 10.59
CA CYS A 148 15.94 -10.16 10.11
C CYS A 148 16.64 -8.85 10.50
N VAL A 149 15.92 -7.87 11.05
CA VAL A 149 16.47 -6.58 11.45
C VAL A 149 17.17 -6.70 12.80
N THR A 150 18.40 -6.16 12.87
CA THR A 150 19.22 -6.10 14.08
C THR A 150 19.49 -4.65 14.47
N ALA A 151 19.91 -4.42 15.70
CA ALA A 151 20.09 -3.08 16.25
C ALA A 151 21.27 -2.29 15.66
N ASP A 152 22.15 -2.92 14.90
CA ASP A 152 23.33 -2.36 14.25
C ASP A 152 23.11 -1.96 12.79
N LEU A 153 21.89 -2.08 12.28
CA LEU A 153 21.53 -1.69 10.92
C LEU A 153 21.11 -0.23 10.85
N ASP A 154 21.47 0.43 9.76
CA ASP A 154 21.00 1.76 9.44
C ASP A 154 19.55 1.75 8.95
N LEU A 155 18.77 2.73 9.40
CA LEU A 155 17.42 3.00 8.91
C LEU A 155 17.47 4.02 7.76
N VAL A 156 17.05 3.62 6.59
CA VAL A 156 16.98 4.48 5.41
C VAL A 156 15.54 4.74 5.02
N VAL A 157 15.19 6.00 4.78
CA VAL A 157 13.89 6.42 4.25
C VAL A 157 14.10 7.03 2.87
N THR A 158 13.38 6.55 1.88
CA THR A 158 13.45 7.08 0.52
C THR A 158 12.30 8.06 0.25
N LYS A 159 12.53 9.02 -0.64
CA LYS A 159 11.57 10.05 -1.06
C LYS A 159 11.07 10.94 0.07
N GLY A 160 9.97 11.65 -0.15
CA GLY A 160 9.37 12.54 0.84
C GLY A 160 8.44 11.79 1.79
N ILE A 161 8.40 12.24 3.05
CA ILE A 161 7.46 11.74 4.05
C ILE A 161 6.12 12.43 3.90
N ALA A 162 5.01 11.70 4.10
CA ALA A 162 3.64 12.22 4.12
C ALA A 162 3.15 12.83 2.79
N LEU A 163 3.70 12.44 1.64
CA LEU A 163 3.33 12.98 0.33
C LEU A 163 1.81 12.93 0.08
N GLY A 164 1.18 11.79 0.35
CA GLY A 164 -0.28 11.64 0.19
C GLY A 164 -1.09 12.57 1.11
N ALA A 165 -0.64 12.76 2.35
CA ALA A 165 -1.33 13.68 3.28
C ALA A 165 -1.15 15.14 2.85
N VAL A 166 0.02 15.52 2.38
CA VAL A 166 0.31 16.87 1.86
C VAL A 166 -0.54 17.14 0.62
N SER A 167 -0.59 16.22 -0.35
CA SER A 167 -1.42 16.34 -1.55
C SER A 167 -2.91 16.46 -1.18
N TYR A 168 -3.39 15.60 -0.29
CA TYR A 168 -4.77 15.66 0.19
C TYR A 168 -5.12 17.02 0.82
N LEU A 169 -4.26 17.55 1.69
CA LEU A 169 -4.46 18.87 2.30
C LEU A 169 -4.41 20.00 1.27
N ALA A 170 -3.46 19.95 0.34
CA ALA A 170 -3.33 20.94 -0.73
C ALA A 170 -4.58 21.01 -1.62
N LYS A 171 -5.23 19.87 -1.87
CA LYS A 171 -6.48 19.79 -2.64
C LYS A 171 -7.71 20.20 -1.82
N THR A 172 -7.85 19.70 -0.60
CA THR A 172 -9.09 19.85 0.19
C THR A 172 -9.14 21.09 1.07
N ARG A 173 -8.00 21.70 1.38
CA ARG A 173 -7.86 22.89 2.22
C ARG A 173 -7.17 24.05 1.50
N ARG A 174 -7.32 24.09 0.19
CA ARG A 174 -6.62 25.04 -0.67
C ARG A 174 -6.79 26.50 -0.22
N ASP A 175 -8.02 26.94 0.03
CA ASP A 175 -8.31 28.33 0.39
C ASP A 175 -7.72 28.71 1.76
N GLU A 176 -7.75 27.79 2.72
CA GLU A 176 -7.11 27.97 4.03
C GLU A 176 -5.59 28.08 3.90
N LEU A 177 -4.98 27.24 3.07
CA LEU A 177 -3.53 27.23 2.85
C LEU A 177 -3.05 28.46 2.08
N LEU A 178 -3.85 29.02 1.19
CA LEU A 178 -3.55 30.27 0.47
C LEU A 178 -3.36 31.48 1.39
N THR A 179 -3.84 31.42 2.64
CA THR A 179 -3.59 32.46 3.64
C THR A 179 -2.15 32.49 4.15
N ARG A 180 -1.38 31.38 3.95
CA ARG A 180 -0.03 31.18 4.51
C ARG A 180 1.03 30.85 3.46
N PHE A 181 0.62 30.27 2.33
CA PHE A 181 1.53 29.79 1.29
C PHE A 181 1.18 30.37 -0.08
N SER A 182 2.16 30.48 -0.94
CA SER A 182 1.95 30.98 -2.30
C SER A 182 1.11 29.99 -3.15
N PRO A 183 0.34 30.47 -4.13
CA PRO A 183 -0.42 29.61 -5.04
C PRO A 183 0.43 28.56 -5.76
N GLY A 184 1.65 28.94 -6.18
CA GLY A 184 2.59 28.01 -6.83
C GLY A 184 3.07 26.88 -5.91
N PHE A 185 3.32 27.18 -4.63
CA PHE A 185 3.67 26.17 -3.64
C PHE A 185 2.54 25.16 -3.43
N ILE A 186 1.29 25.66 -3.28
CA ILE A 186 0.12 24.80 -3.09
C ILE A 186 -0.14 23.95 -4.33
N HIS A 187 0.02 24.53 -5.52
CA HIS A 187 -0.13 23.78 -6.78
C HIS A 187 0.90 22.64 -6.87
N GLY A 188 2.18 22.91 -6.59
CA GLY A 188 3.21 21.86 -6.56
C GLY A 188 3.00 20.80 -5.48
N ALA A 189 2.39 21.20 -4.34
CA ALA A 189 2.08 20.28 -3.25
C ALA A 189 0.82 19.42 -3.49
N ALA A 190 0.01 19.74 -4.50
CA ALA A 190 -1.22 19.03 -4.79
C ALA A 190 -1.01 17.71 -5.55
N ASP A 191 0.12 17.54 -6.23
CA ASP A 191 0.40 16.35 -7.02
C ASP A 191 1.83 15.82 -6.80
N PHE A 192 1.92 14.63 -6.23
CA PHE A 192 3.12 13.84 -6.05
C PHE A 192 2.98 12.46 -6.69
N SER A 193 2.11 12.32 -7.70
CA SER A 193 1.78 11.02 -8.30
C SER A 193 3.01 10.27 -8.83
N GLU A 194 4.02 11.00 -9.33
CA GLU A 194 5.28 10.43 -9.80
C GLU A 194 6.17 9.89 -8.65
N ASP A 195 5.97 10.41 -7.43
CA ASP A 195 6.78 10.06 -6.26
C ASP A 195 6.17 8.95 -5.40
N TYR A 196 4.93 8.52 -5.67
CA TYR A 196 4.27 7.50 -4.86
C TYR A 196 4.84 6.09 -5.05
N SER A 197 5.43 5.79 -6.21
CA SER A 197 6.03 4.48 -6.46
C SER A 197 7.36 4.32 -5.72
N VAL A 198 7.54 3.20 -5.04
CA VAL A 198 8.81 2.79 -4.43
C VAL A 198 9.37 1.49 -5.05
N CYS A 199 8.81 1.07 -6.19
CA CYS A 199 9.20 -0.18 -6.83
C CYS A 199 10.69 -0.17 -7.25
N ARG A 200 11.17 0.96 -7.80
CA ARG A 200 12.57 1.11 -8.20
C ARG A 200 13.52 1.16 -7.00
N GLU A 201 13.13 1.87 -5.94
CA GLU A 201 13.90 1.95 -4.70
C GLU A 201 14.02 0.57 -4.05
N ALA A 202 12.93 -0.20 -4.03
CA ALA A 202 12.93 -1.56 -3.53
C ALA A 202 13.88 -2.46 -4.34
N GLU A 203 13.85 -2.40 -5.67
CA GLU A 203 14.75 -3.14 -6.55
C GLU A 203 16.23 -2.81 -6.26
N ILE A 204 16.57 -1.53 -6.14
CA ILE A 204 17.92 -1.07 -5.81
C ILE A 204 18.34 -1.58 -4.43
N ALA A 205 17.50 -1.41 -3.41
CA ALA A 205 17.77 -1.85 -2.05
C ALA A 205 18.03 -3.37 -1.98
N ILE A 206 17.24 -4.14 -2.71
CA ILE A 206 17.45 -5.58 -2.87
C ILE A 206 18.83 -5.90 -3.45
N GLY A 207 19.25 -5.17 -4.47
CA GLY A 207 20.57 -5.33 -5.10
C GLY A 207 21.74 -5.04 -4.13
N HIS A 208 21.51 -4.25 -3.08
CA HIS A 208 22.49 -3.87 -2.06
C HIS A 208 22.36 -4.65 -0.75
N GLY A 209 21.54 -5.68 -0.69
CA GLY A 209 21.47 -6.59 0.46
C GLY A 209 20.70 -6.03 1.65
N VAL A 210 19.65 -5.24 1.40
CA VAL A 210 18.75 -4.74 2.45
C VAL A 210 18.20 -5.90 3.31
N ALA A 211 18.14 -5.72 4.62
CA ALA A 211 17.65 -6.73 5.55
C ALA A 211 16.12 -6.81 5.58
N ALA A 212 15.44 -5.65 5.62
CA ALA A 212 13.98 -5.55 5.57
C ALA A 212 13.55 -4.27 4.89
N MET A 213 12.34 -4.27 4.35
CA MET A 213 11.70 -3.10 3.75
C MET A 213 10.24 -3.05 4.13
N GLN A 214 9.69 -1.84 4.19
CA GLN A 214 8.27 -1.59 4.36
C GLN A 214 7.86 -0.36 3.56
N ASP A 215 6.75 -0.44 2.84
CA ASP A 215 6.15 0.71 2.18
C ASP A 215 5.41 1.60 3.19
N LEU A 216 5.54 2.91 3.03
CA LEU A 216 4.84 3.88 3.86
C LEU A 216 3.43 4.10 3.32
N SER A 217 2.44 3.57 4.03
CA SER A 217 1.04 3.69 3.68
C SER A 217 0.21 4.24 4.86
N GLU A 218 -0.84 3.56 5.27
CA GLU A 218 -1.66 3.95 6.41
C GLU A 218 -0.86 3.92 7.72
N GLY A 219 -0.96 4.99 8.50
CA GLY A 219 -0.15 5.18 9.70
C GLY A 219 1.12 6.02 9.46
N GLY A 220 1.50 6.25 8.20
CA GLY A 220 2.66 7.06 7.83
C GLY A 220 3.97 6.51 8.38
N ILE A 221 5.00 7.38 8.46
CA ILE A 221 6.34 6.99 8.89
C ILE A 221 6.37 6.39 10.31
N PHE A 222 5.62 6.96 11.25
CA PHE A 222 5.62 6.45 12.63
C PHE A 222 4.96 5.08 12.73
N GLY A 223 3.89 4.85 11.96
CA GLY A 223 3.24 3.55 11.90
C GLY A 223 4.16 2.47 11.33
N ALA A 224 4.85 2.76 10.23
CA ALA A 224 5.78 1.84 9.60
C ALA A 224 6.99 1.53 10.49
N LEU A 225 7.60 2.55 11.10
CA LEU A 225 8.72 2.36 12.02
C LEU A 225 8.33 1.51 13.23
N TRP A 226 7.15 1.77 13.78
CA TRP A 226 6.65 0.99 14.89
C TRP A 226 6.36 -0.47 14.49
N GLU A 227 5.72 -0.69 13.36
CA GLU A 227 5.44 -2.03 12.85
C GLU A 227 6.72 -2.83 12.53
N MET A 228 7.74 -2.17 11.96
CA MET A 228 9.05 -2.80 11.74
C MET A 228 9.75 -3.15 13.04
N ALA A 229 9.76 -2.25 14.03
CA ALA A 229 10.38 -2.49 15.32
C ALA A 229 9.68 -3.60 16.11
N ASP A 230 8.33 -3.61 16.12
CA ASP A 230 7.54 -4.64 16.77
C ASP A 230 7.77 -6.01 16.12
N GLY A 231 7.80 -6.06 14.79
CA GLY A 231 8.10 -7.28 14.03
C GLY A 231 9.51 -7.81 14.24
N ALA A 232 10.48 -6.92 14.46
CA ALA A 232 11.88 -7.25 14.73
C ALA A 232 12.16 -7.56 16.22
N GLY A 233 11.22 -7.23 17.11
CA GLY A 233 11.44 -7.35 18.56
C GLY A 233 12.47 -6.39 19.11
N ILE A 234 12.68 -5.22 18.48
CA ILE A 234 13.65 -4.18 18.87
C ILE A 234 12.95 -2.87 19.21
N GLY A 235 13.64 -1.98 19.90
CA GLY A 235 13.24 -0.59 20.12
C GLY A 235 13.86 0.34 19.08
N LEU A 236 13.20 1.49 18.83
CA LEU A 236 13.74 2.58 18.02
C LEU A 236 13.78 3.86 18.83
N ASP A 237 14.91 4.57 18.73
CA ASP A 237 15.05 5.95 19.19
C ASP A 237 15.16 6.86 17.96
N VAL A 238 14.11 7.67 17.72
CA VAL A 238 13.97 8.47 16.51
C VAL A 238 14.21 9.94 16.80
N ALA A 239 15.34 10.45 16.37
CA ALA A 239 15.64 11.88 16.42
C ALA A 239 14.96 12.62 15.26
N LEU A 240 13.89 13.37 15.55
CA LEU A 240 13.14 14.16 14.56
C LEU A 240 13.84 15.45 14.10
N LYS A 241 15.07 15.65 14.54
CA LYS A 241 15.80 16.86 14.18
C LYS A 241 16.87 16.59 13.17
N ARG A 242 16.71 17.18 12.02
CA ARG A 242 17.71 18.15 11.47
C ARG A 242 17.24 18.78 10.22
#